data_35fe42d1a62df08cb1dfe5be988d9630
#
_entry.id   35fe42d1a62df08cb1dfe5be988d9630
#
_cell.length_a   1.000
_cell.length_b   1.000
_cell.length_c   1.000
_cell.angle_alpha   90.00
_cell.angle_beta   90.00
_cell.angle_gamma   90.00
#
_symmetry.space_group_name_H-M   'P 1'
#
loop_
_entity.id
_entity.type
_entity.pdbx_description
1 polymer ?
#
loop_
_entity_poly.entity_id
_entity_poly.type
_entity_poly.pdbx_seq_one_letter_code
_entity_poly.pdbx_strand_id
1 'polypeptide(L)'
;MMNDKKDTNVFLLHFLESLNGDESDEAKIMKSLIDFCAFYRFKRGFIYQTDGFRFFLLKETIGDEENILKSRFEMNEMIKRHADNMKSRHKPFYAVRSEETAWDDLDILNFYEVDSLLIRPFTDTEGKIIGFIGFADREEVSPLSDEELQTIHLLLGSLSKEVSIREYKEREVRAHNTLTSIMNNMGIDIYVNSFDSHDMLYANQSMAAPYGGIKHFDGKKCWDALFPGKKG
;
A
#
# COMPACT_ATOMS: atom_id res chain seq x y z
N MET A 1 35.68 0.11 6.93
CA MET A 1 35.22 0.67 5.67
C MET A 1 35.01 -0.35 4.54
N MET A 2 35.82 -1.39 4.35
CA MET A 2 35.61 -2.39 3.27
C MET A 2 34.57 -3.47 3.60
N ASN A 3 34.22 -3.65 4.88
CA ASN A 3 33.23 -4.65 5.33
C ASN A 3 31.79 -4.14 5.12
N ASP A 4 31.53 -2.84 5.33
CA ASP A 4 30.18 -2.27 5.24
C ASP A 4 29.55 -2.35 3.84
N LYS A 5 30.37 -2.12 2.76
CA LYS A 5 29.85 -2.20 1.37
C LYS A 5 29.41 -3.61 0.96
N LYS A 6 30.08 -4.63 1.48
CA LYS A 6 29.75 -6.03 1.17
C LYS A 6 28.44 -6.42 1.87
N ASP A 7 28.24 -5.95 3.08
CA ASP A 7 27.03 -6.20 3.87
C ASP A 7 25.82 -5.49 3.25
N THR A 8 25.98 -4.26 2.76
CA THR A 8 24.90 -3.52 2.08
C THR A 8 24.44 -4.21 0.80
N ASN A 9 25.35 -4.71 -0.03
CA ASN A 9 24.97 -5.43 -1.25
C ASN A 9 24.27 -6.74 -0.98
N VAL A 10 24.70 -7.47 0.04
CA VAL A 10 24.04 -8.72 0.50
C VAL A 10 22.64 -8.42 1.01
N PHE A 11 22.49 -7.37 1.80
CA PHE A 11 21.18 -6.92 2.28
C PHE A 11 20.25 -6.52 1.13
N LEU A 12 20.74 -5.75 0.15
CA LEU A 12 19.99 -5.35 -1.05
C LEU A 12 19.42 -6.56 -1.79
N LEU A 13 20.27 -7.55 -2.06
CA LEU A 13 19.85 -8.77 -2.76
C LEU A 13 18.77 -9.51 -1.97
N HIS A 14 19.01 -9.73 -0.68
CA HIS A 14 18.07 -10.43 0.21
C HIS A 14 16.70 -9.68 0.29
N PHE A 15 16.74 -8.36 0.39
CA PHE A 15 15.53 -7.53 0.44
C PHE A 15 14.71 -7.64 -0.86
N LEU A 16 15.37 -7.56 -2.01
CA LEU A 16 14.70 -7.70 -3.31
C LEU A 16 14.18 -9.11 -3.55
N GLU A 17 14.91 -10.15 -3.12
CA GLU A 17 14.46 -11.53 -3.16
C GLU A 17 13.23 -11.75 -2.27
N SER A 18 13.21 -11.17 -1.07
CA SER A 18 12.04 -11.18 -0.19
C SER A 18 10.79 -10.60 -0.83
N LEU A 19 10.91 -9.48 -1.57
CA LEU A 19 9.79 -8.87 -2.26
C LEU A 19 9.28 -9.71 -3.43
N ASN A 20 10.14 -10.50 -4.07
CA ASN A 20 9.81 -11.35 -5.24
C ASN A 20 9.45 -12.80 -4.86
N GLY A 21 9.48 -13.17 -3.58
CA GLY A 21 9.18 -14.53 -3.11
C GLY A 21 7.73 -14.97 -3.35
N ASP A 22 7.42 -16.22 -3.02
CA ASP A 22 6.08 -16.83 -3.18
C ASP A 22 5.14 -16.59 -1.97
N GLU A 23 5.58 -15.85 -0.97
CA GLU A 23 4.79 -15.51 0.21
C GLU A 23 3.61 -14.57 -0.16
N SER A 24 2.64 -14.44 0.74
CA SER A 24 1.58 -13.45 0.55
C SER A 24 2.13 -12.03 0.51
N ASP A 25 1.51 -11.12 -0.27
CA ASP A 25 1.93 -9.72 -0.38
C ASP A 25 2.05 -9.05 1.00
N GLU A 26 1.18 -9.43 1.94
CA GLU A 26 1.23 -8.91 3.32
C GLU A 26 2.46 -9.38 4.11
N ALA A 27 2.81 -10.67 3.99
CA ALA A 27 3.97 -11.23 4.65
C ALA A 27 5.27 -10.64 4.10
N LYS A 28 5.38 -10.46 2.79
CA LYS A 28 6.51 -9.82 2.12
C LYS A 28 6.74 -8.40 2.59
N ILE A 29 5.68 -7.58 2.62
CA ILE A 29 5.75 -6.21 3.08
C ILE A 29 6.20 -6.13 4.54
N MET A 30 5.60 -6.95 5.42
CA MET A 30 5.96 -6.96 6.84
C MET A 30 7.41 -7.41 7.05
N LYS A 31 7.84 -8.48 6.38
CA LYS A 31 9.21 -8.98 6.44
C LYS A 31 10.20 -7.90 5.96
N SER A 32 9.90 -7.23 4.86
CA SER A 32 10.75 -6.14 4.34
C SER A 32 10.89 -4.98 5.32
N LEU A 33 9.82 -4.61 6.05
CA LEU A 33 9.89 -3.61 7.10
C LEU A 33 10.78 -4.06 8.26
N ILE A 34 10.64 -5.32 8.69
CA ILE A 34 11.45 -5.91 9.80
C ILE A 34 12.92 -5.98 9.40
N ASP A 35 13.23 -6.50 8.22
CA ASP A 35 14.60 -6.64 7.71
C ASP A 35 15.28 -5.26 7.59
N PHE A 36 14.54 -4.26 7.11
CA PHE A 36 15.03 -2.89 7.02
C PHE A 36 15.33 -2.30 8.40
N CYS A 37 14.41 -2.47 9.35
CA CYS A 37 14.61 -2.04 10.74
C CYS A 37 15.86 -2.67 11.35
N ALA A 38 16.05 -3.98 11.17
CA ALA A 38 17.21 -4.70 11.70
C ALA A 38 18.53 -4.20 11.09
N PHE A 39 18.56 -3.95 9.77
CA PHE A 39 19.78 -3.54 9.07
C PHE A 39 20.19 -2.10 9.38
N TYR A 40 19.23 -1.15 9.32
CA TYR A 40 19.50 0.28 9.57
C TYR A 40 19.28 0.70 11.01
N ARG A 41 18.99 -0.27 11.91
CA ARG A 41 18.85 -0.08 13.36
C ARG A 41 17.72 0.86 13.78
N PHE A 42 16.65 0.93 13.00
CA PHE A 42 15.42 1.56 13.45
C PHE A 42 14.60 0.59 14.29
N LYS A 43 13.97 1.09 15.34
CA LYS A 43 13.09 0.26 16.18
C LYS A 43 11.72 0.01 15.53
N ARG A 44 11.26 0.90 14.66
CA ARG A 44 9.93 0.81 14.05
C ARG A 44 9.93 1.10 12.56
N GLY A 45 9.30 0.22 11.80
CA GLY A 45 8.92 0.44 10.42
C GLY A 45 7.39 0.55 10.32
N PHE A 46 6.88 1.45 9.48
CA PHE A 46 5.45 1.70 9.37
C PHE A 46 5.02 2.04 7.96
N ILE A 47 3.73 1.82 7.71
CA ILE A 47 3.06 2.25 6.48
C ILE A 47 1.79 3.00 6.88
N TYR A 48 1.66 4.23 6.41
CA TYR A 48 0.43 5.00 6.44
C TYR A 48 -0.22 5.04 5.07
N GLN A 49 -1.53 4.94 5.05
CA GLN A 49 -2.36 5.10 3.86
C GLN A 49 -3.28 6.30 4.03
N THR A 50 -3.65 6.98 2.93
CA THR A 50 -4.57 8.12 2.97
C THR A 50 -5.84 7.88 2.16
N ASP A 51 -6.95 8.42 2.65
CA ASP A 51 -8.21 8.59 1.90
C ASP A 51 -8.27 9.93 1.13
N GLY A 52 -7.19 10.73 1.19
CA GLY A 52 -7.09 12.07 0.63
C GLY A 52 -7.19 13.19 1.65
N PHE A 53 -7.73 12.93 2.84
CA PHE A 53 -7.89 13.90 3.94
C PHE A 53 -7.16 13.46 5.21
N ARG A 54 -7.09 12.14 5.46
CA ARG A 54 -6.51 11.54 6.66
C ARG A 54 -5.54 10.45 6.29
N PHE A 55 -4.56 10.27 7.16
CA PHE A 55 -3.67 9.11 7.13
C PHE A 55 -4.08 8.13 8.21
N PHE A 56 -4.08 6.86 7.84
CA PHE A 56 -4.37 5.73 8.71
C PHE A 56 -3.14 4.83 8.76
N LEU A 57 -2.75 4.42 9.96
CA LEU A 57 -1.70 3.44 10.13
C LEU A 57 -2.18 2.09 9.60
N LEU A 58 -1.57 1.64 8.50
CA LEU A 58 -1.92 0.38 7.85
C LEU A 58 -1.13 -0.79 8.43
N LYS A 59 0.17 -0.59 8.63
CA LYS A 59 1.11 -1.59 9.16
C LYS A 59 2.15 -0.91 10.04
N GLU A 60 2.58 -1.64 11.05
CA GLU A 60 3.66 -1.26 11.95
C GLU A 60 4.40 -2.51 12.40
N THR A 61 5.74 -2.44 12.44
CA THR A 61 6.53 -3.47 13.11
C THR A 61 6.37 -3.27 14.62
N ILE A 62 5.95 -4.32 15.31
CA ILE A 62 5.72 -4.27 16.77
C ILE A 62 7.09 -4.36 17.47
N GLY A 63 7.46 -3.32 18.20
CA GLY A 63 8.57 -3.35 19.18
C GLY A 63 8.02 -3.48 20.60
N ASP A 64 8.90 -3.73 21.58
CA ASP A 64 8.53 -3.90 22.98
C ASP A 64 8.04 -2.63 23.69
N GLU A 65 7.99 -1.50 23.02
CA GLU A 65 7.58 -0.21 23.58
C GLU A 65 6.15 0.19 23.17
N GLU A 66 5.50 1.03 24.00
CA GLU A 66 4.17 1.58 23.75
C GLU A 66 4.05 2.22 22.33
N ASN A 67 2.85 2.18 21.76
CA ASN A 67 2.52 2.78 20.47
C ASN A 67 3.01 4.23 20.36
N ILE A 68 4.11 4.45 19.64
CA ILE A 68 4.68 5.77 19.39
C ILE A 68 3.89 6.45 18.25
N LEU A 69 3.43 5.65 17.28
CA LEU A 69 2.82 6.17 16.07
C LEU A 69 1.32 6.42 16.26
N LYS A 70 0.86 7.55 15.78
CA LYS A 70 -0.56 7.89 15.79
C LYS A 70 -1.31 6.92 14.88
N SER A 71 -2.39 6.30 15.37
CA SER A 71 -3.22 5.40 14.57
C SER A 71 -3.85 6.09 13.35
N ARG A 72 -4.06 7.41 13.46
CA ARG A 72 -4.55 8.29 12.38
C ARG A 72 -4.16 9.74 12.63
N PHE A 73 -4.01 10.51 11.56
CA PHE A 73 -3.83 11.96 11.60
C PHE A 73 -4.38 12.61 10.33
N GLU A 74 -4.64 13.91 10.39
CA GLU A 74 -5.13 14.67 9.25
C GLU A 74 -3.96 15.20 8.40
N MET A 75 -4.19 15.30 7.09
CA MET A 75 -3.28 16.00 6.20
C MET A 75 -3.26 17.47 6.57
N ASN A 76 -2.12 17.97 7.00
CA ASN A 76 -1.90 19.41 7.26
C ASN A 76 -0.87 19.99 6.28
N GLU A 77 -0.72 21.31 6.28
CA GLU A 77 0.19 22.01 5.37
C GLU A 77 1.66 21.60 5.56
N MET A 78 2.08 21.27 6.79
CA MET A 78 3.43 20.79 7.06
C MET A 78 3.68 19.44 6.37
N ILE A 79 2.81 18.46 6.58
CA ILE A 79 2.93 17.13 5.97
C ILE A 79 2.88 17.22 4.44
N LYS A 80 1.97 18.04 3.90
CA LYS A 80 1.85 18.27 2.47
C LYS A 80 3.14 18.84 1.89
N ARG A 81 3.70 19.88 2.52
CA ARG A 81 4.96 20.50 2.08
C ARG A 81 6.13 19.51 2.10
N HIS A 82 6.27 18.69 3.15
CA HIS A 82 7.29 17.64 3.21
C HIS A 82 7.09 16.60 2.11
N ALA A 83 5.86 16.17 1.89
CA ALA A 83 5.52 15.21 0.83
C ALA A 83 5.85 15.73 -0.57
N ASP A 84 5.52 16.99 -0.86
CA ASP A 84 5.83 17.64 -2.14
C ASP A 84 7.36 17.83 -2.31
N ASN A 85 8.08 18.18 -1.25
CA ASN A 85 9.54 18.26 -1.27
C ASN A 85 10.20 16.90 -1.54
N MET A 86 9.76 15.82 -0.89
CA MET A 86 10.26 14.47 -1.13
C MET A 86 10.02 14.03 -2.57
N LYS A 87 8.83 14.32 -3.10
CA LYS A 87 8.46 14.01 -4.48
C LYS A 87 9.35 14.76 -5.48
N SER A 88 9.58 16.06 -5.29
CA SER A 88 10.37 16.89 -6.18
C SER A 88 11.86 16.53 -6.17
N ARG A 89 12.39 16.13 -5.02
CA ARG A 89 13.81 15.79 -4.85
C ARG A 89 14.13 14.33 -5.20
N HIS A 90 13.13 13.48 -5.40
CA HIS A 90 13.31 12.04 -5.59
C HIS A 90 14.17 11.38 -4.50
N LYS A 91 14.10 11.87 -3.28
CA LYS A 91 14.82 11.36 -2.11
C LYS A 91 13.85 11.13 -0.96
N PRO A 92 14.08 10.12 -0.10
CA PRO A 92 13.36 10.03 1.15
C PRO A 92 13.70 11.24 2.04
N PHE A 93 12.79 11.63 2.89
CA PHE A 93 13.11 12.52 3.99
C PHE A 93 13.83 11.72 5.06
N TYR A 94 14.93 12.24 5.56
CA TYR A 94 15.68 11.68 6.68
C TYR A 94 16.10 12.81 7.61
N ALA A 95 15.83 12.64 8.90
CA ALA A 95 16.20 13.61 9.92
C ALA A 95 16.60 12.90 11.21
N VAL A 96 17.62 13.43 11.88
CA VAL A 96 18.06 13.07 13.23
C VAL A 96 18.11 14.35 14.06
N ARG A 97 17.49 14.34 15.24
CA ARG A 97 17.22 15.55 16.03
C ARG A 97 18.47 16.37 16.33
N SER A 98 19.60 15.73 16.67
CA SER A 98 20.85 16.43 16.98
C SER A 98 21.52 17.09 15.78
N GLU A 99 21.19 16.67 14.55
CA GLU A 99 21.76 17.19 13.31
C GLU A 99 20.90 18.26 12.65
N GLU A 100 19.60 18.33 13.03
CA GLU A 100 18.65 19.23 12.40
C GLU A 100 18.72 20.62 12.96
N THR A 101 18.88 21.60 12.07
CA THR A 101 18.82 23.04 12.40
C THR A 101 17.62 23.73 11.77
N ALA A 102 16.97 23.10 10.79
CA ALA A 102 15.80 23.63 10.12
C ALA A 102 14.55 23.41 10.97
N TRP A 103 13.80 24.48 11.23
CA TRP A 103 12.55 24.41 12.01
C TRP A 103 11.54 23.42 11.43
N ASP A 104 11.42 23.38 10.10
CA ASP A 104 10.50 22.49 9.41
C ASP A 104 10.79 21.02 9.68
N ASP A 105 12.07 20.65 9.76
CA ASP A 105 12.50 19.25 9.97
C ASP A 105 12.32 18.86 11.44
N LEU A 106 12.56 19.79 12.37
CA LEU A 106 12.24 19.60 13.79
C LEU A 106 10.73 19.48 14.03
N ASP A 107 9.90 20.23 13.30
CA ASP A 107 8.45 20.15 13.43
C ASP A 107 7.92 18.77 13.07
N ILE A 108 8.48 18.12 12.04
CA ILE A 108 8.04 16.77 11.67
C ILE A 108 8.50 15.73 12.69
N LEU A 109 9.71 15.84 13.25
CA LEU A 109 10.17 14.98 14.34
C LEU A 109 9.29 15.14 15.58
N ASN A 110 8.93 16.37 15.94
CA ASN A 110 8.02 16.66 17.05
C ASN A 110 6.60 16.13 16.79
N PHE A 111 6.11 16.20 15.53
CA PHE A 111 4.81 15.67 15.17
C PHE A 111 4.72 14.14 15.37
N TYR A 112 5.79 13.42 15.03
CA TYR A 112 5.87 11.97 15.24
C TYR A 112 6.39 11.58 16.63
N GLU A 113 6.85 12.53 17.45
CA GLU A 113 7.42 12.32 18.80
C GLU A 113 8.62 11.37 18.78
N VAL A 114 9.53 11.58 17.81
CA VAL A 114 10.71 10.75 17.58
C VAL A 114 11.98 11.60 17.46
N ASP A 115 13.12 10.97 17.62
CA ASP A 115 14.43 11.61 17.47
C ASP A 115 15.13 11.24 16.15
N SER A 116 14.67 10.16 15.49
CA SER A 116 15.11 9.79 14.16
C SER A 116 13.91 9.40 13.30
N LEU A 117 13.86 9.90 12.08
CA LEU A 117 12.79 9.64 11.12
C LEU A 117 13.33 9.49 9.71
N LEU A 118 12.96 8.42 9.05
CA LEU A 118 13.11 8.21 7.62
C LEU A 118 11.74 7.96 7.03
N ILE A 119 11.31 8.73 6.04
CA ILE A 119 9.97 8.64 5.46
C ILE A 119 10.01 8.86 3.95
N ARG A 120 9.19 8.11 3.23
CA ARG A 120 8.99 8.25 1.79
C ARG A 120 7.51 8.16 1.41
N PRO A 121 6.99 9.10 0.59
CA PRO A 121 5.66 8.97 0.03
C PRO A 121 5.62 7.88 -1.05
N PHE A 122 4.48 7.22 -1.21
CA PHE A 122 4.16 6.42 -2.37
C PHE A 122 2.90 6.96 -3.05
N THR A 123 2.87 6.79 -4.36
CA THR A 123 1.86 7.42 -5.22
C THR A 123 1.09 6.37 -6.02
N ASP A 124 -0.11 6.73 -6.45
CA ASP A 124 -0.84 6.00 -7.48
C ASP A 124 -0.25 6.24 -8.89
N THR A 125 -0.90 5.69 -9.90
CA THR A 125 -0.52 5.80 -11.30
C THR A 125 -0.62 7.23 -11.86
N GLU A 126 -1.38 8.10 -11.20
CA GLU A 126 -1.54 9.51 -11.56
C GLU A 126 -0.54 10.41 -10.81
N GLY A 127 0.29 9.82 -9.96
CA GLY A 127 1.28 10.53 -9.14
C GLY A 127 0.68 11.22 -7.92
N LYS A 128 -0.56 10.92 -7.53
CA LYS A 128 -1.16 11.39 -6.29
C LYS A 128 -0.63 10.57 -5.12
N ILE A 129 -0.28 11.24 -4.01
CA ILE A 129 0.17 10.57 -2.80
C ILE A 129 -0.98 9.77 -2.20
N ILE A 130 -0.77 8.47 -2.02
CA ILE A 130 -1.71 7.54 -1.42
C ILE A 130 -1.23 6.98 -0.09
N GLY A 131 -0.01 7.31 0.33
CA GLY A 131 0.51 6.93 1.63
C GLY A 131 1.97 7.26 1.83
N PHE A 132 2.50 6.82 2.98
CA PHE A 132 3.90 6.92 3.36
C PHE A 132 4.42 5.58 3.89
N ILE A 133 5.66 5.26 3.54
CA ILE A 133 6.46 4.23 4.18
C ILE A 133 7.52 4.94 5.00
N GLY A 134 7.73 4.53 6.23
CA GLY A 134 8.71 5.18 7.08
C GLY A 134 9.28 4.29 8.16
N PHE A 135 10.34 4.80 8.78
CA PHE A 135 11.06 4.19 9.88
C PHE A 135 11.33 5.26 10.92
N ALA A 136 11.12 4.93 12.17
CA ALA A 136 11.20 5.87 13.26
C ALA A 136 11.84 5.26 14.50
N ASP A 137 12.51 6.13 15.29
CA ASP A 137 13.06 5.76 16.57
C ASP A 137 12.96 6.95 17.53
N ARG A 138 12.73 6.69 18.83
CA ARG A 138 12.84 7.66 19.92
C ARG A 138 14.28 7.90 20.34
N GLU A 139 15.21 7.10 19.86
CA GLU A 139 16.63 7.29 20.00
C GLU A 139 17.24 7.78 18.69
N GLU A 140 18.36 8.44 18.76
CA GLU A 140 19.09 8.85 17.58
C GLU A 140 19.77 7.66 16.92
N VAL A 141 19.38 7.41 15.66
CA VAL A 141 20.03 6.43 14.80
C VAL A 141 21.29 7.05 14.18
N SER A 142 22.34 6.25 13.98
CA SER A 142 23.56 6.74 13.34
C SER A 142 23.27 7.43 12.02
N PRO A 143 23.87 8.59 11.75
CA PRO A 143 23.67 9.34 10.52
C PRO A 143 23.90 8.48 9.28
N LEU A 144 23.00 8.62 8.31
CA LEU A 144 23.07 7.92 7.03
C LEU A 144 23.83 8.78 6.00
N SER A 145 24.77 8.18 5.31
CA SER A 145 25.49 8.82 4.21
C SER A 145 24.60 9.03 2.97
N ASP A 146 24.97 9.93 2.09
CA ASP A 146 24.27 10.16 0.81
C ASP A 146 24.18 8.86 -0.03
N GLU A 147 25.21 8.00 -0.01
CA GLU A 147 25.23 6.72 -0.73
C GLU A 147 24.19 5.75 -0.14
N GLU A 148 24.08 5.69 1.19
CA GLU A 148 23.05 4.90 1.88
C GLU A 148 21.65 5.44 1.60
N LEU A 149 21.44 6.75 1.63
CA LEU A 149 20.15 7.37 1.31
C LEU A 149 19.73 7.11 -0.14
N GLN A 150 20.66 7.06 -1.10
CA GLN A 150 20.36 6.66 -2.47
C GLN A 150 19.94 5.19 -2.55
N THR A 151 20.65 4.31 -1.86
CA THR A 151 20.32 2.89 -1.75
C THR A 151 18.95 2.68 -1.15
N ILE A 152 18.67 3.35 -0.04
CA ILE A 152 17.37 3.36 0.64
C ILE A 152 16.27 3.86 -0.29
N HIS A 153 16.55 4.90 -1.08
CA HIS A 153 15.58 5.40 -2.05
C HIS A 153 15.12 4.32 -3.04
N LEU A 154 16.03 3.50 -3.54
CA LEU A 154 15.72 2.40 -4.45
C LEU A 154 14.92 1.29 -3.76
N LEU A 155 15.34 0.89 -2.54
CA LEU A 155 14.66 -0.15 -1.75
C LEU A 155 13.22 0.26 -1.41
N LEU A 156 13.06 1.46 -0.88
CA LEU A 156 11.73 1.99 -0.56
C LEU A 156 10.89 2.23 -1.82
N GLY A 157 11.53 2.47 -2.97
CA GLY A 157 10.86 2.51 -4.27
C GLY A 157 10.23 1.18 -4.65
N SER A 158 10.97 0.10 -4.49
CA SER A 158 10.47 -1.25 -4.76
C SER A 158 9.36 -1.64 -3.78
N LEU A 159 9.54 -1.40 -2.50
CA LEU A 159 8.51 -1.65 -1.48
C LEU A 159 7.25 -0.81 -1.72
N SER A 160 7.40 0.47 -2.07
CA SER A 160 6.29 1.37 -2.41
C SER A 160 5.46 0.83 -3.57
N LYS A 161 6.12 0.26 -4.59
CA LYS A 161 5.45 -0.34 -5.75
C LYS A 161 4.60 -1.54 -5.33
N GLU A 162 5.13 -2.44 -4.49
CA GLU A 162 4.39 -3.60 -3.99
C GLU A 162 3.17 -3.17 -3.16
N VAL A 163 3.33 -2.20 -2.26
CA VAL A 163 2.23 -1.63 -1.48
C VAL A 163 1.16 -1.02 -2.39
N SER A 164 1.56 -0.26 -3.41
CA SER A 164 0.62 0.38 -4.35
C SER A 164 -0.15 -0.64 -5.19
N ILE A 165 0.50 -1.70 -5.68
CA ILE A 165 -0.14 -2.78 -6.45
C ILE A 165 -1.18 -3.49 -5.58
N ARG A 166 -0.83 -3.83 -4.35
CA ARG A 166 -1.75 -4.46 -3.40
C ARG A 166 -2.98 -3.59 -3.15
N GLU A 167 -2.76 -2.30 -2.85
CA GLU A 167 -3.84 -1.35 -2.63
C GLU A 167 -4.79 -1.23 -3.81
N TYR A 168 -4.25 -1.22 -5.02
CA TYR A 168 -5.06 -1.20 -6.23
C TYR A 168 -5.94 -2.45 -6.32
N LYS A 169 -5.37 -3.65 -6.13
CA LYS A 169 -6.11 -4.91 -6.13
C LYS A 169 -7.22 -4.93 -5.07
N GLU A 170 -6.92 -4.50 -3.85
CA GLU A 170 -7.91 -4.47 -2.76
C GLU A 170 -9.05 -3.47 -3.02
N ARG A 171 -8.75 -2.30 -3.61
CA ARG A 171 -9.77 -1.33 -4.03
C ARG A 171 -10.66 -1.88 -5.13
N GLU A 172 -10.08 -2.56 -6.13
CA GLU A 172 -10.84 -3.20 -7.21
C GLU A 172 -11.80 -4.25 -6.66
N VAL A 173 -11.32 -5.13 -5.78
CA VAL A 173 -12.16 -6.15 -5.13
C VAL A 173 -13.28 -5.51 -4.29
N ARG A 174 -12.96 -4.47 -3.50
CA ARG A 174 -13.98 -3.74 -2.72
C ARG A 174 -15.03 -3.07 -3.60
N ALA A 175 -14.61 -2.41 -4.69
CA ALA A 175 -15.52 -1.78 -5.63
C ALA A 175 -16.44 -2.81 -6.31
N HIS A 176 -15.87 -3.95 -6.75
CA HIS A 176 -16.64 -5.04 -7.33
C HIS A 176 -17.69 -5.60 -6.35
N ASN A 177 -17.28 -5.90 -5.11
CA ASN A 177 -18.17 -6.41 -4.08
C ASN A 177 -19.29 -5.41 -3.74
N THR A 178 -18.97 -4.12 -3.67
CA THR A 178 -19.95 -3.06 -3.43
C THR A 178 -20.98 -2.99 -4.56
N LEU A 179 -20.52 -2.98 -5.81
CA LEU A 179 -21.41 -2.97 -6.98
C LEU A 179 -22.31 -4.21 -7.02
N THR A 180 -21.74 -5.39 -6.79
CA THR A 180 -22.50 -6.65 -6.71
C THR A 180 -23.54 -6.60 -5.59
N SER A 181 -23.18 -6.09 -4.43
CA SER A 181 -24.11 -5.92 -3.30
C SER A 181 -25.25 -4.97 -3.66
N ILE A 182 -24.95 -3.81 -4.26
CA ILE A 182 -25.96 -2.85 -4.72
C ILE A 182 -26.90 -3.53 -5.71
N MET A 183 -26.38 -4.18 -6.74
CA MET A 183 -27.19 -4.84 -7.78
C MET A 183 -28.07 -5.95 -7.22
N ASN A 184 -27.59 -6.70 -6.21
CA ASN A 184 -28.38 -7.75 -5.55
C ASN A 184 -29.50 -7.18 -4.67
N ASN A 185 -29.35 -5.96 -4.15
CA ASN A 185 -30.34 -5.33 -3.26
C ASN A 185 -31.32 -4.39 -3.95
N MET A 186 -31.17 -4.15 -5.27
CA MET A 186 -32.04 -3.24 -6.00
C MET A 186 -33.48 -3.76 -6.23
N GLY A 187 -33.75 -5.06 -5.99
CA GLY A 187 -35.09 -5.66 -6.19
C GLY A 187 -35.53 -5.70 -7.65
N ILE A 188 -34.61 -5.54 -8.61
CA ILE A 188 -34.84 -5.66 -10.04
C ILE A 188 -33.96 -6.74 -10.63
N ASP A 189 -34.42 -7.38 -11.70
CA ASP A 189 -33.66 -8.41 -12.40
C ASP A 189 -32.61 -7.75 -13.30
N ILE A 190 -31.33 -8.05 -13.04
CA ILE A 190 -30.20 -7.52 -13.79
C ILE A 190 -29.39 -8.68 -14.36
N TYR A 191 -29.12 -8.62 -15.65
CA TYR A 191 -28.14 -9.47 -16.28
C TYR A 191 -27.27 -8.68 -17.27
N VAL A 192 -26.07 -9.18 -17.50
CA VAL A 192 -25.11 -8.64 -18.46
C VAL A 192 -24.65 -9.79 -19.36
N ASN A 193 -24.65 -9.56 -20.64
CA ASN A 193 -24.13 -10.50 -21.63
C ASN A 193 -23.09 -9.80 -22.52
N SER A 194 -22.20 -10.62 -23.11
CA SER A 194 -21.30 -10.15 -24.16
C SER A 194 -22.09 -9.74 -25.39
N PHE A 195 -21.73 -8.60 -25.98
CA PHE A 195 -22.40 -8.12 -27.20
C PHE A 195 -22.12 -9.05 -28.39
N ASP A 196 -20.89 -9.51 -28.54
CA ASP A 196 -20.49 -10.31 -29.69
C ASP A 196 -20.86 -11.79 -29.56
N SER A 197 -20.58 -12.37 -28.40
CA SER A 197 -20.75 -13.81 -28.16
C SER A 197 -22.09 -14.16 -27.53
N HIS A 198 -22.81 -13.18 -26.97
CA HIS A 198 -24.04 -13.36 -26.20
C HIS A 198 -23.91 -14.26 -24.97
N ASP A 199 -22.66 -14.48 -24.49
CA ASP A 199 -22.43 -15.22 -23.29
C ASP A 199 -22.91 -14.44 -22.07
N MET A 200 -23.56 -15.12 -21.13
CA MET A 200 -23.96 -14.52 -19.87
C MET A 200 -22.71 -14.24 -19.04
N LEU A 201 -22.44 -12.96 -18.79
CA LEU A 201 -21.30 -12.49 -18.02
C LEU A 201 -21.66 -12.26 -16.55
N TYR A 202 -22.90 -11.92 -16.28
CA TYR A 202 -23.39 -11.62 -14.93
C TYR A 202 -24.92 -11.77 -14.86
N ALA A 203 -25.41 -12.25 -13.72
CA ALA A 203 -26.81 -12.15 -13.31
C ALA A 203 -26.85 -11.85 -11.81
N ASN A 204 -27.69 -10.91 -11.37
CA ASN A 204 -27.87 -10.64 -9.95
C ASN A 204 -28.74 -11.75 -9.29
N GLN A 205 -28.79 -11.74 -7.96
CA GLN A 205 -29.53 -12.75 -7.20
C GLN A 205 -31.03 -12.76 -7.51
N SER A 206 -31.64 -11.57 -7.71
CA SER A 206 -33.06 -11.45 -8.09
C SER A 206 -33.33 -12.17 -9.40
N MET A 207 -32.52 -11.89 -10.43
CA MET A 207 -32.61 -12.53 -11.74
C MET A 207 -32.38 -14.05 -11.65
N ALA A 208 -31.46 -14.49 -10.84
CA ALA A 208 -31.04 -15.89 -10.75
C ALA A 208 -31.99 -16.78 -9.92
N ALA A 209 -32.73 -16.19 -8.98
CA ALA A 209 -33.57 -16.95 -8.05
C ALA A 209 -34.60 -17.85 -8.74
N PRO A 210 -35.37 -17.41 -9.77
CA PRO A 210 -36.32 -18.27 -10.47
C PRO A 210 -35.70 -19.46 -11.20
N TYR A 211 -34.41 -19.40 -11.51
CA TYR A 211 -33.67 -20.42 -12.25
C TYR A 211 -32.83 -21.35 -11.37
N GLY A 212 -32.97 -21.26 -10.08
CA GLY A 212 -32.22 -22.11 -9.11
C GLY A 212 -30.84 -21.59 -8.74
N GLY A 213 -30.53 -20.32 -9.05
CA GLY A 213 -29.34 -19.61 -8.61
C GLY A 213 -28.36 -19.27 -9.73
N ILE A 214 -27.32 -18.52 -9.37
CA ILE A 214 -26.34 -17.92 -10.30
C ILE A 214 -25.67 -18.97 -11.20
N LYS A 215 -25.37 -20.15 -10.68
CA LYS A 215 -24.74 -21.25 -11.43
C LYS A 215 -25.53 -21.69 -12.66
N HIS A 216 -26.83 -21.40 -12.74
CA HIS A 216 -27.64 -21.69 -13.91
C HIS A 216 -27.13 -20.97 -15.17
N PHE A 217 -26.52 -19.81 -15.01
CA PHE A 217 -26.08 -18.95 -16.09
C PHE A 217 -24.63 -19.19 -16.54
N ASP A 218 -23.84 -19.91 -15.75
CA ASP A 218 -22.42 -20.13 -16.02
C ASP A 218 -22.18 -20.80 -17.37
N GLY A 219 -21.41 -20.16 -18.25
CA GLY A 219 -21.03 -20.66 -19.56
C GLY A 219 -22.16 -20.81 -20.57
N LYS A 220 -23.32 -20.20 -20.32
CA LYS A 220 -24.47 -20.27 -21.22
C LYS A 220 -24.64 -19.01 -22.04
N LYS A 221 -25.24 -19.16 -23.21
CA LYS A 221 -25.76 -18.06 -24.01
C LYS A 221 -27.02 -17.49 -23.34
N CYS A 222 -27.28 -16.19 -23.49
CA CYS A 222 -28.43 -15.54 -22.87
C CYS A 222 -29.78 -16.20 -23.25
N TRP A 223 -29.95 -16.66 -24.49
CA TRP A 223 -31.16 -17.33 -24.91
C TRP A 223 -31.32 -18.75 -24.35
N ASP A 224 -30.22 -19.51 -24.21
CA ASP A 224 -30.26 -20.84 -23.61
C ASP A 224 -30.56 -20.81 -22.13
N ALA A 225 -30.08 -19.75 -21.48
CA ALA A 225 -30.27 -19.53 -20.04
C ALA A 225 -31.69 -19.03 -19.73
N LEU A 226 -32.20 -18.06 -20.50
CA LEU A 226 -33.46 -17.38 -20.23
C LEU A 226 -34.66 -18.02 -20.88
N PHE A 227 -34.46 -18.70 -22.03
CA PHE A 227 -35.54 -19.31 -22.85
C PHE A 227 -35.19 -20.75 -23.22
N PRO A 228 -35.04 -21.62 -22.22
CA PRO A 228 -34.66 -23.00 -22.47
C PRO A 228 -35.66 -23.69 -23.44
N GLY A 229 -35.13 -24.21 -24.55
CA GLY A 229 -35.96 -24.89 -25.58
C GLY A 229 -36.37 -24.01 -26.77
N LYS A 230 -36.08 -22.71 -26.79
CA LYS A 230 -36.21 -21.89 -28.01
C LYS A 230 -34.85 -21.83 -28.69
N LYS A 231 -34.76 -22.31 -29.91
CA LYS A 231 -33.58 -22.14 -30.76
C LYS A 231 -33.55 -20.68 -31.20
N GLY A 232 -32.44 -19.96 -30.92
CA GLY A 232 -32.17 -18.62 -31.41
C GLY A 232 -31.94 -18.59 -32.90
#